data_47878df3142169c1e9ac7d184ff35659
#
_entry.id   47878df3142169c1e9ac7d184ff35659
#
_cell.length_a   1.000
_cell.length_b   1.000
_cell.length_c   1.000
_cell.angle_alpha   90.00
_cell.angle_beta   90.00
_cell.angle_gamma   90.00
#
_symmetry.space_group_name_H-M   'P 1'
#
loop_
_entity.id
_entity.type
_entity.pdbx_description
1 polymer ?
#
loop_
_entity_poly.entity_id
_entity_poly.type
_entity_poly.pdbx_seq_one_letter_code
_entity_poly.pdbx_strand_id
1 'polypeptide(L)'
;MADTAKPKGGSAKASGSRRRNSRKDTSGIANENPDALLDLYRRMLFIRRFEERTSQAYTQARIGGYCHLNLGEEATVVGLMSALRETDYLYTNYRDHGYAIEKGMDPKRVMAELYGRKDGVAKGWGGSMHMYDTETRMLGGYGIVGGQLPLAAGAALAVSYRETDDVVMCQMGDGTTNIGAWHETLNIAKLWNLPIVFVVVNNFTGMGTTVDMSSAEPDLYKRGSAFRIEGERVDGRDVLAVRDAATRLVERAREEQTPFLLEAWSYRMKGHSVVDPAKYRTQEQKDEARAKENDPVAIFGDQLTKADVLSEEGREEIAASVKERVAEAADFAENSPHPDVSTLFDYTYATPVPNESRRMPADPVFAD
;
A
#
# COMPACT_ATOMS: atom_id res chain seq x y z
N MET A 1 39.34 -35.31 18.03
CA MET A 1 38.00 -35.85 18.31
C MET A 1 37.26 -34.77 19.08
N ALA A 2 36.50 -33.96 18.41
CA ALA A 2 35.66 -32.92 19.01
C ALA A 2 34.19 -33.28 18.70
N ASP A 3 33.48 -33.52 19.78
CA ASP A 3 32.11 -33.98 19.82
C ASP A 3 31.17 -32.81 19.46
N THR A 4 30.42 -32.92 18.34
CA THR A 4 29.48 -31.90 17.88
C THR A 4 28.09 -32.20 18.45
N ALA A 5 27.77 -31.57 19.56
CA ALA A 5 26.42 -31.60 20.12
C ALA A 5 25.42 -30.86 19.21
N LYS A 6 24.42 -31.59 18.72
CA LYS A 6 23.23 -31.02 18.05
C LYS A 6 22.38 -30.24 19.05
N PRO A 7 21.87 -29.03 18.69
CA PRO A 7 20.92 -28.37 19.56
C PRO A 7 19.56 -29.07 19.49
N LYS A 8 19.01 -29.37 20.67
CA LYS A 8 17.66 -29.92 20.86
C LYS A 8 16.64 -28.85 20.46
N GLY A 9 15.75 -29.21 19.51
CA GLY A 9 14.61 -28.40 19.14
C GLY A 9 13.66 -28.21 20.32
N GLY A 10 13.65 -27.01 20.89
CA GLY A 10 12.62 -26.56 21.80
C GLY A 10 11.39 -26.18 21.02
N SER A 11 10.28 -26.90 21.19
CA SER A 11 8.97 -26.48 20.70
C SER A 11 8.58 -25.21 21.44
N ALA A 12 8.68 -24.04 20.77
CA ALA A 12 8.10 -22.82 21.27
C ALA A 12 6.56 -22.98 21.22
N LYS A 13 5.95 -23.12 22.38
CA LYS A 13 4.51 -23.00 22.54
C LYS A 13 4.12 -21.61 22.03
N ALA A 14 3.29 -21.55 21.00
CA ALA A 14 2.65 -20.34 20.55
C ALA A 14 2.01 -19.64 21.76
N SER A 15 2.51 -18.45 22.08
CA SER A 15 1.91 -17.60 23.10
C SER A 15 0.51 -17.25 22.60
N GLY A 16 -0.50 -17.63 23.37
CA GLY A 16 -1.88 -17.46 23.02
C GLY A 16 -2.17 -16.03 22.60
N SER A 17 -2.64 -15.88 21.36
CA SER A 17 -3.20 -14.66 20.86
C SER A 17 -4.27 -14.21 21.88
N ARG A 18 -4.07 -13.05 22.50
CA ARG A 18 -5.13 -12.37 23.22
C ARG A 18 -6.19 -12.00 22.19
N ARG A 19 -7.13 -12.93 21.99
CA ARG A 19 -8.40 -12.67 21.32
C ARG A 19 -9.08 -11.52 22.05
N ARG A 20 -8.81 -10.31 21.60
CA ARG A 20 -9.68 -9.19 21.91
C ARG A 20 -10.94 -9.44 21.08
N ASN A 21 -12.02 -9.91 21.73
CA ASN A 21 -13.34 -9.93 21.16
C ASN A 21 -13.61 -8.55 20.56
N SER A 22 -13.50 -8.40 19.26
CA SER A 22 -14.13 -7.29 18.56
C SER A 22 -15.64 -7.53 18.75
N ARG A 23 -16.26 -6.87 19.70
CA ARG A 23 -17.70 -6.70 19.69
C ARG A 23 -18.03 -6.15 18.31
N LYS A 24 -18.98 -6.79 17.65
CA LYS A 24 -19.61 -6.32 16.41
C LYS A 24 -20.31 -5.00 16.72
N ASP A 25 -19.55 -3.93 16.80
CA ASP A 25 -20.03 -2.63 17.18
C ASP A 25 -20.49 -1.90 15.91
N THR A 26 -21.80 -1.78 15.72
CA THR A 26 -22.42 -0.95 14.69
C THR A 26 -22.55 0.50 15.12
N SER A 27 -22.02 0.87 16.29
CA SER A 27 -22.17 2.23 16.86
C SER A 27 -21.51 3.30 15.98
N GLY A 28 -20.42 2.96 15.28
CA GLY A 28 -19.78 3.86 14.32
C GLY A 28 -20.66 4.16 13.10
N ILE A 29 -21.36 3.15 12.57
CA ILE A 29 -22.19 3.25 11.36
C ILE A 29 -23.45 4.12 11.61
N ALA A 30 -24.05 4.04 12.80
CA ALA A 30 -25.32 4.70 13.11
C ALA A 30 -25.28 6.23 13.00
N ASN A 31 -24.09 6.82 13.07
CA ASN A 31 -23.90 8.28 13.04
C ASN A 31 -23.35 8.78 11.68
N GLU A 32 -23.12 7.90 10.73
CA GLU A 32 -22.55 8.22 9.44
C GLU A 32 -23.62 8.45 8.36
N ASN A 33 -23.26 9.23 7.34
CA ASN A 33 -24.11 9.38 6.15
C ASN A 33 -24.16 8.03 5.38
N PRO A 34 -25.33 7.45 5.12
CA PRO A 34 -25.46 6.21 4.37
C PRO A 34 -24.78 6.22 2.99
N ASP A 35 -24.86 7.32 2.26
CA ASP A 35 -24.23 7.43 0.93
C ASP A 35 -22.70 7.40 1.02
N ALA A 36 -22.13 8.02 2.06
CA ALA A 36 -20.70 7.98 2.31
C ALA A 36 -20.24 6.55 2.68
N LEU A 37 -21.04 5.83 3.46
CA LEU A 37 -20.76 4.43 3.80
C LEU A 37 -20.81 3.52 2.55
N LEU A 38 -21.81 3.70 1.69
CA LEU A 38 -21.93 2.96 0.42
C LEU A 38 -20.78 3.29 -0.53
N ASP A 39 -20.30 4.54 -0.52
CA ASP A 39 -19.12 4.93 -1.30
C ASP A 39 -17.85 4.22 -0.82
N LEU A 40 -17.59 4.19 0.49
CA LEU A 40 -16.47 3.43 1.05
C LEU A 40 -16.54 1.95 0.64
N TYR A 41 -17.72 1.33 0.73
CA TYR A 41 -17.90 -0.07 0.32
C TYR A 41 -17.63 -0.26 -1.18
N ARG A 42 -18.14 0.63 -2.03
CA ARG A 42 -17.90 0.60 -3.48
C ARG A 42 -16.42 0.71 -3.82
N ARG A 43 -15.68 1.62 -3.17
CA ARG A 43 -14.25 1.83 -3.35
C ARG A 43 -13.45 0.59 -2.93
N MET A 44 -13.75 0.02 -1.78
CA MET A 44 -13.11 -1.24 -1.32
C MET A 44 -13.38 -2.39 -2.29
N LEU A 45 -14.63 -2.55 -2.74
CA LEU A 45 -14.99 -3.59 -3.70
C LEU A 45 -14.32 -3.36 -5.06
N PHE A 46 -14.16 -2.10 -5.48
CA PHE A 46 -13.46 -1.77 -6.72
C PHE A 46 -11.98 -2.19 -6.66
N ILE A 47 -11.25 -1.87 -5.59
CA ILE A 47 -9.87 -2.32 -5.40
C ILE A 47 -9.80 -3.85 -5.43
N ARG A 48 -10.69 -4.55 -4.71
CA ARG A 48 -10.76 -6.01 -4.71
C ARG A 48 -10.87 -6.57 -6.13
N ARG A 49 -11.83 -6.10 -6.92
CA ARG A 49 -12.09 -6.59 -8.28
C ARG A 49 -10.99 -6.20 -9.26
N PHE A 50 -10.43 -5.01 -9.11
CA PHE A 50 -9.29 -4.55 -9.90
C PHE A 50 -8.08 -5.46 -9.67
N GLU A 51 -7.75 -5.78 -8.42
CA GLU A 51 -6.63 -6.65 -8.07
C GLU A 51 -6.85 -8.12 -8.45
N GLU A 52 -8.08 -8.62 -8.38
CA GLU A 52 -8.45 -9.93 -8.90
C GLU A 52 -8.24 -10.00 -10.43
N ARG A 53 -8.66 -8.94 -11.15
CA ARG A 53 -8.45 -8.83 -12.59
C ARG A 53 -6.96 -8.72 -12.94
N THR A 54 -6.21 -7.94 -12.17
CA THR A 54 -4.74 -7.84 -12.28
C THR A 54 -4.06 -9.20 -12.10
N SER A 55 -4.47 -9.95 -11.07
CA SER A 55 -3.97 -11.31 -10.84
C SER A 55 -4.28 -12.25 -12.02
N GLN A 56 -5.48 -12.15 -12.60
CA GLN A 56 -5.86 -12.92 -13.78
C GLN A 56 -5.01 -12.54 -15.01
N ALA A 57 -4.83 -11.25 -15.26
CA ALA A 57 -4.01 -10.73 -16.36
C ALA A 57 -2.56 -11.19 -16.24
N TYR A 58 -2.01 -11.21 -15.03
CA TYR A 58 -0.68 -11.73 -14.76
C TYR A 58 -0.58 -13.22 -15.15
N THR A 59 -1.56 -14.03 -14.74
CA THR A 59 -1.61 -15.47 -15.08
C THR A 59 -1.71 -15.70 -16.60
N GLN A 60 -2.31 -14.76 -17.32
CA GLN A 60 -2.41 -14.75 -18.79
C GLN A 60 -1.18 -14.16 -19.48
N ALA A 61 -0.08 -13.90 -18.75
CA ALA A 61 1.14 -13.28 -19.23
C ALA A 61 0.95 -11.90 -19.90
N ARG A 62 -0.09 -11.15 -19.49
CA ARG A 62 -0.31 -9.77 -19.93
C ARG A 62 0.49 -8.78 -19.10
N ILE A 63 0.86 -9.14 -17.86
CA ILE A 63 1.64 -8.35 -16.94
C ILE A 63 2.95 -9.08 -16.69
N GLY A 64 4.08 -8.38 -16.86
CA GLY A 64 5.42 -8.91 -16.62
C GLY A 64 6.01 -8.43 -15.29
N GLY A 65 7.17 -8.98 -14.92
CA GLY A 65 7.90 -8.59 -13.75
C GLY A 65 7.25 -9.03 -12.42
N TYR A 66 7.55 -8.33 -11.34
CA TYR A 66 6.92 -8.57 -10.04
C TYR A 66 5.66 -7.74 -9.91
N CYS A 67 4.59 -8.37 -9.43
CA CYS A 67 3.30 -7.72 -9.22
C CYS A 67 2.81 -8.02 -7.81
N HIS A 68 2.46 -6.97 -7.05
CA HIS A 68 2.08 -7.06 -5.65
C HIS A 68 0.66 -6.49 -5.47
N LEU A 69 -0.25 -7.31 -4.95
CA LEU A 69 -1.68 -7.00 -4.88
C LEU A 69 -2.09 -6.52 -3.48
N ASN A 70 -3.00 -5.55 -3.39
CA ASN A 70 -3.59 -5.08 -2.12
C ASN A 70 -4.70 -6.00 -1.57
N LEU A 71 -4.80 -7.26 -2.02
CA LEU A 71 -5.86 -8.19 -1.57
C LEU A 71 -5.77 -8.47 -0.07
N GLY A 72 -6.78 -8.07 0.66
CA GLY A 72 -6.88 -8.11 2.12
C GLY A 72 -6.52 -6.78 2.81
N GLU A 73 -6.08 -5.78 2.07
CA GLU A 73 -5.69 -4.45 2.58
C GLU A 73 -6.67 -3.34 2.15
N GLU A 74 -7.82 -3.68 1.54
CA GLU A 74 -8.74 -2.71 0.92
C GLU A 74 -9.28 -1.68 1.92
N ALA A 75 -9.62 -2.10 3.14
CA ALA A 75 -10.07 -1.19 4.20
C ALA A 75 -8.95 -0.25 4.66
N THR A 76 -7.73 -0.76 4.75
CA THR A 76 -6.55 0.06 5.06
C THR A 76 -6.33 1.11 3.98
N VAL A 77 -6.33 0.71 2.71
CA VAL A 77 -6.11 1.63 1.57
C VAL A 77 -7.18 2.72 1.55
N VAL A 78 -8.46 2.34 1.52
CA VAL A 78 -9.58 3.29 1.42
C VAL A 78 -9.66 4.19 2.66
N GLY A 79 -9.47 3.64 3.86
CA GLY A 79 -9.47 4.42 5.09
C GLY A 79 -8.36 5.46 5.14
N LEU A 80 -7.13 5.10 4.79
CA LEU A 80 -5.98 6.02 4.74
C LEU A 80 -6.20 7.13 3.72
N MET A 81 -6.63 6.78 2.50
CA MET A 81 -6.80 7.76 1.43
C MET A 81 -7.98 8.70 1.67
N SER A 82 -8.98 8.27 2.44
CA SER A 82 -10.10 9.14 2.85
C SER A 82 -9.69 10.27 3.81
N ALA A 83 -8.50 10.20 4.41
CA ALA A 83 -7.96 11.22 5.30
C ALA A 83 -7.15 12.30 4.60
N LEU A 84 -6.73 12.07 3.35
CA LEU A 84 -5.90 12.99 2.59
C LEU A 84 -6.74 13.96 1.75
N ARG A 85 -6.28 15.19 1.67
CA ARG A 85 -6.74 16.18 0.69
C ARG A 85 -6.10 15.89 -0.68
N GLU A 86 -6.66 16.42 -1.73
CA GLU A 86 -6.07 16.32 -3.08
C GLU A 86 -4.64 16.90 -3.11
N THR A 87 -4.40 17.97 -2.33
CA THR A 87 -3.12 18.67 -2.25
C THR A 87 -2.06 17.98 -1.40
N ASP A 88 -2.43 17.00 -0.57
CA ASP A 88 -1.48 16.25 0.25
C ASP A 88 -0.64 15.29 -0.60
N TYR A 89 0.58 15.03 -0.18
CA TYR A 89 1.52 14.16 -0.89
C TYR A 89 1.46 12.73 -0.39
N LEU A 90 1.58 11.77 -1.31
CA LEU A 90 1.62 10.36 -1.02
C LEU A 90 2.89 9.71 -1.55
N TYR A 91 3.56 8.94 -0.69
CA TYR A 91 4.64 8.02 -1.02
C TYR A 91 4.28 6.62 -0.55
N THR A 92 4.48 5.61 -1.38
CA THR A 92 4.14 4.21 -1.07
C THR A 92 5.29 3.26 -1.33
N ASN A 93 5.18 2.05 -0.81
CA ASN A 93 6.00 0.94 -1.26
C ASN A 93 5.46 0.36 -2.60
N TYR A 94 5.96 -0.80 -2.98
CA TYR A 94 5.63 -1.50 -4.24
C TYR A 94 4.23 -2.14 -4.28
N ARG A 95 3.42 -2.05 -3.22
CA ARG A 95 2.03 -2.51 -3.18
C ARG A 95 1.13 -1.30 -3.20
N ASP A 96 1.01 -0.69 -4.38
CA ASP A 96 0.56 0.69 -4.54
C ASP A 96 -0.66 0.87 -5.46
N HIS A 97 -1.16 -0.17 -6.12
CA HIS A 97 -2.25 -0.04 -7.09
C HIS A 97 -3.52 0.59 -6.50
N GLY A 98 -3.97 0.08 -5.34
CA GLY A 98 -5.12 0.63 -4.64
C GLY A 98 -4.89 2.08 -4.21
N TYR A 99 -3.70 2.40 -3.73
CA TYR A 99 -3.32 3.77 -3.36
C TYR A 99 -3.31 4.72 -4.56
N ALA A 100 -2.80 4.28 -5.71
CA ALA A 100 -2.79 5.05 -6.94
C ALA A 100 -4.21 5.42 -7.39
N ILE A 101 -5.11 4.44 -7.40
CA ILE A 101 -6.51 4.63 -7.76
C ILE A 101 -7.20 5.58 -6.77
N GLU A 102 -7.03 5.36 -5.49
CA GLU A 102 -7.65 6.15 -4.43
C GLU A 102 -7.09 7.58 -4.33
N LYS A 103 -5.84 7.80 -4.76
CA LYS A 103 -5.25 9.14 -4.85
C LYS A 103 -5.72 9.91 -6.09
N GLY A 104 -6.49 9.27 -6.97
CA GLY A 104 -7.16 9.91 -8.11
C GLY A 104 -6.59 9.55 -9.49
N MET A 105 -5.65 8.62 -9.58
CA MET A 105 -5.23 8.12 -10.89
C MET A 105 -6.36 7.36 -11.58
N ASP A 106 -6.55 7.58 -12.88
CA ASP A 106 -7.54 6.85 -13.67
C ASP A 106 -7.23 5.35 -13.67
N PRO A 107 -8.15 4.48 -13.20
CA PRO A 107 -7.96 3.03 -13.20
C PRO A 107 -7.62 2.44 -14.59
N LYS A 108 -8.08 3.06 -15.68
CA LYS A 108 -7.73 2.68 -17.05
C LYS A 108 -6.23 2.84 -17.29
N ARG A 109 -5.68 3.99 -16.88
CA ARG A 109 -4.25 4.29 -17.00
C ARG A 109 -3.39 3.45 -16.04
N VAL A 110 -3.90 3.17 -14.82
CA VAL A 110 -3.24 2.27 -13.87
C VAL A 110 -3.15 0.85 -14.46
N MET A 111 -4.24 0.32 -15.02
CA MET A 111 -4.23 -0.99 -15.68
C MET A 111 -3.32 -1.02 -16.91
N ALA A 112 -3.31 0.05 -17.71
CA ALA A 112 -2.41 0.18 -18.86
C ALA A 112 -0.93 0.18 -18.43
N GLU A 113 -0.59 0.81 -17.30
CA GLU A 113 0.76 0.75 -16.73
C GLU A 113 1.16 -0.67 -16.35
N LEU A 114 0.27 -1.41 -15.70
CA LEU A 114 0.50 -2.82 -15.36
C LEU A 114 0.75 -3.69 -16.58
N TYR A 115 0.08 -3.39 -17.70
CA TYR A 115 0.28 -4.08 -19.00
C TYR A 115 1.51 -3.59 -19.77
N GLY A 116 2.29 -2.64 -19.22
CA GLY A 116 3.43 -2.03 -19.88
C GLY A 116 3.04 -1.27 -21.14
N ARG A 117 1.93 -0.53 -21.10
CA ARG A 117 1.39 0.21 -22.24
C ARG A 117 1.69 1.71 -22.14
N LYS A 118 1.88 2.32 -23.32
CA LYS A 118 2.22 3.76 -23.45
C LYS A 118 1.24 4.70 -22.75
N ASP A 119 -0.05 4.34 -22.71
CA ASP A 119 -1.09 5.15 -22.11
C ASP A 119 -1.18 4.96 -20.57
N GLY A 120 -0.26 4.19 -19.97
CA GLY A 120 -0.11 4.05 -18.55
C GLY A 120 0.31 5.34 -17.84
N VAL A 121 0.17 5.38 -16.51
CA VAL A 121 0.48 6.56 -15.67
C VAL A 121 1.96 6.93 -15.74
N ALA A 122 2.86 5.95 -15.86
CA ALA A 122 4.29 6.11 -16.08
C ALA A 122 4.71 5.68 -17.51
N LYS A 123 3.79 5.79 -18.49
CA LYS A 123 3.99 5.52 -19.91
C LYS A 123 4.41 4.06 -20.20
N GLY A 124 4.08 3.14 -19.32
CA GLY A 124 4.43 1.72 -19.43
C GLY A 124 5.85 1.37 -19.00
N TRP A 125 6.61 2.32 -18.44
CA TRP A 125 7.98 2.12 -17.98
C TRP A 125 8.12 1.76 -16.51
N GLY A 126 7.12 2.09 -15.68
CA GLY A 126 7.13 1.85 -14.23
C GLY A 126 6.65 0.45 -13.85
N GLY A 127 5.61 -0.04 -14.49
CA GLY A 127 4.95 -1.29 -14.14
C GLY A 127 4.29 -1.27 -12.76
N SER A 128 4.12 -2.46 -12.16
CA SER A 128 3.37 -2.65 -10.90
C SER A 128 3.96 -1.92 -9.69
N MET A 129 5.25 -1.61 -9.66
CA MET A 129 5.93 -1.13 -8.44
C MET A 129 6.33 0.35 -8.50
N HIS A 130 6.03 1.03 -9.59
CA HIS A 130 6.51 2.39 -9.82
C HIS A 130 5.41 3.28 -10.42
N MET A 131 4.23 3.25 -9.78
CA MET A 131 3.15 4.18 -10.09
C MET A 131 3.56 5.58 -9.65
N TYR A 132 3.45 6.56 -10.56
CA TYR A 132 3.90 7.91 -10.30
C TYR A 132 3.03 8.91 -11.08
N ASP A 133 2.53 9.92 -10.39
CA ASP A 133 1.79 11.01 -11.01
C ASP A 133 1.88 12.29 -10.17
N THR A 134 2.42 13.35 -10.77
CA THR A 134 2.57 14.65 -10.11
C THR A 134 1.25 15.40 -9.98
N GLU A 135 0.29 15.17 -10.87
CA GLU A 135 -1.00 15.86 -10.84
C GLU A 135 -1.82 15.41 -9.62
N THR A 136 -1.83 14.11 -9.34
CA THR A 136 -2.47 13.55 -8.15
C THR A 136 -1.60 13.64 -6.89
N ARG A 137 -0.36 14.14 -7.01
CA ARG A 137 0.63 14.19 -5.91
C ARG A 137 0.97 12.85 -5.28
N MET A 138 0.78 11.76 -6.01
CA MET A 138 1.38 10.48 -5.68
C MET A 138 2.77 10.40 -6.28
N LEU A 139 3.79 10.58 -5.42
CA LEU A 139 5.19 10.68 -5.85
C LEU A 139 5.95 9.35 -5.75
N GLY A 140 5.23 8.28 -6.08
CA GLY A 140 5.75 6.99 -6.45
C GLY A 140 5.48 5.85 -5.51
N GLY A 141 5.35 4.67 -6.15
CA GLY A 141 5.59 3.38 -5.57
C GLY A 141 7.08 3.04 -5.70
N TYR A 142 7.63 2.44 -4.65
CA TYR A 142 9.06 2.15 -4.58
C TYR A 142 9.31 0.64 -4.45
N GLY A 143 9.99 0.06 -5.44
CA GLY A 143 10.42 -1.34 -5.40
C GLY A 143 11.52 -1.59 -4.36
N ILE A 144 12.38 -0.57 -4.12
CA ILE A 144 13.41 -0.64 -3.07
C ILE A 144 12.76 -0.39 -1.71
N VAL A 145 12.89 -1.38 -0.81
CA VAL A 145 12.33 -1.30 0.55
C VAL A 145 12.87 -0.06 1.27
N GLY A 146 11.96 0.85 1.63
CA GLY A 146 12.28 2.08 2.35
C GLY A 146 12.91 3.19 1.51
N GLY A 147 13.06 3.01 0.20
CA GLY A 147 13.58 4.07 -0.68
C GLY A 147 12.73 5.33 -0.66
N GLN A 148 11.43 5.21 -0.40
CA GLN A 148 10.50 6.33 -0.30
C GLN A 148 10.69 7.19 0.98
N LEU A 149 11.25 6.63 2.05
CA LEU A 149 11.32 7.29 3.35
C LEU A 149 12.04 8.65 3.31
N PRO A 150 13.31 8.74 2.87
CA PRO A 150 14.03 10.01 2.83
C PRO A 150 13.41 10.98 1.83
N LEU A 151 12.82 10.50 0.75
CA LEU A 151 12.14 11.33 -0.25
C LEU A 151 10.87 11.96 0.31
N ALA A 152 10.07 11.18 1.05
CA ALA A 152 8.90 11.68 1.75
C ALA A 152 9.26 12.74 2.80
N ALA A 153 10.36 12.53 3.56
CA ALA A 153 10.86 13.55 4.49
C ALA A 153 11.32 14.81 3.74
N GLY A 154 11.95 14.66 2.56
CA GLY A 154 12.32 15.80 1.71
C GLY A 154 11.10 16.57 1.20
N ALA A 155 10.02 15.89 0.83
CA ALA A 155 8.76 16.54 0.47
C ALA A 155 8.12 17.27 1.67
N ALA A 156 8.13 16.66 2.86
CA ALA A 156 7.63 17.30 4.06
C ALA A 156 8.46 18.52 4.47
N LEU A 157 9.78 18.47 4.25
CA LEU A 157 10.65 19.64 4.40
C LEU A 157 10.27 20.75 3.42
N ALA A 158 9.96 20.39 2.15
CA ALA A 158 9.53 21.37 1.16
C ALA A 158 8.19 22.01 1.53
N VAL A 159 7.24 21.24 2.09
CA VAL A 159 5.97 21.74 2.64
C VAL A 159 6.25 22.78 3.73
N SER A 160 7.04 22.44 4.74
CA SER A 160 7.42 23.36 5.83
C SER A 160 8.16 24.59 5.32
N TYR A 161 9.11 24.41 4.39
CA TYR A 161 9.89 25.52 3.84
C TYR A 161 9.06 26.51 3.00
N ARG A 162 8.03 25.99 2.31
CA ARG A 162 7.10 26.81 1.50
C ARG A 162 5.94 27.36 2.31
N GLU A 163 5.83 26.98 3.58
CA GLU A 163 4.74 27.39 4.48
C GLU A 163 3.36 27.05 3.91
N THR A 164 3.24 25.88 3.22
CA THR A 164 1.93 25.35 2.81
C THR A 164 1.32 24.51 3.93
N ASP A 165 0.02 24.28 3.88
CA ASP A 165 -0.71 23.47 4.86
C ASP A 165 -0.89 22.00 4.42
N ASP A 166 -0.10 21.55 3.46
CA ASP A 166 -0.11 20.17 2.98
C ASP A 166 0.53 19.21 4.02
N VAL A 167 0.18 17.95 3.93
CA VAL A 167 0.78 16.86 4.72
C VAL A 167 1.37 15.81 3.77
N VAL A 168 2.42 15.14 4.21
CA VAL A 168 2.97 14.00 3.50
C VAL A 168 2.57 12.71 4.21
N MET A 169 1.94 11.77 3.50
CA MET A 169 1.75 10.41 3.97
C MET A 169 2.80 9.50 3.33
N CYS A 170 3.52 8.75 4.16
CA CYS A 170 4.55 7.79 3.70
C CYS A 170 4.16 6.38 4.14
N GLN A 171 3.61 5.59 3.21
CA GLN A 171 3.19 4.21 3.46
C GLN A 171 4.36 3.23 3.23
N MET A 172 4.46 2.22 4.08
CA MET A 172 5.46 1.17 4.02
C MET A 172 4.96 -0.15 4.60
N GLY A 173 5.66 -1.25 4.34
CA GLY A 173 5.41 -2.54 4.98
C GLY A 173 6.18 -2.69 6.30
N ASP A 174 5.80 -3.72 7.06
CA ASP A 174 6.41 -4.10 8.34
C ASP A 174 7.93 -4.31 8.25
N GLY A 175 8.42 -4.97 7.21
CA GLY A 175 9.86 -5.21 7.01
C GLY A 175 10.70 -3.94 6.84
N THR A 176 10.09 -2.85 6.38
CA THR A 176 10.76 -1.55 6.21
C THR A 176 11.24 -0.96 7.52
N THR A 177 10.60 -1.28 8.63
CA THR A 177 10.96 -0.72 9.95
C THR A 177 12.33 -1.20 10.47
N ASN A 178 12.98 -2.17 9.81
CA ASN A 178 14.27 -2.72 10.21
C ASN A 178 15.47 -2.22 9.39
N ILE A 179 15.25 -1.36 8.40
CA ILE A 179 16.34 -0.80 7.59
C ILE A 179 16.91 0.50 8.20
N GLY A 180 18.16 0.86 7.82
CA GLY A 180 18.83 2.07 8.31
C GLY A 180 18.03 3.34 7.99
N ALA A 181 17.54 3.49 6.74
CA ALA A 181 16.77 4.64 6.29
C ALA A 181 15.52 4.93 7.15
N TRP A 182 14.89 3.92 7.74
CA TRP A 182 13.81 4.11 8.71
C TRP A 182 14.25 4.97 9.89
N HIS A 183 15.34 4.56 10.55
CA HIS A 183 15.87 5.24 11.74
C HIS A 183 16.35 6.66 11.44
N GLU A 184 17.05 6.83 10.33
CA GLU A 184 17.58 8.12 9.87
C GLU A 184 16.43 9.08 9.55
N THR A 185 15.43 8.61 8.81
CA THR A 185 14.29 9.43 8.37
C THR A 185 13.44 9.87 9.56
N LEU A 186 13.11 8.96 10.50
CA LEU A 186 12.32 9.32 11.67
C LEU A 186 13.06 10.35 12.55
N ASN A 187 14.38 10.18 12.70
CA ASN A 187 15.20 11.13 13.44
C ASN A 187 15.15 12.54 12.81
N ILE A 188 15.36 12.64 11.50
CA ILE A 188 15.32 13.93 10.78
C ILE A 188 13.92 14.52 10.81
N ALA A 189 12.88 13.72 10.55
CA ALA A 189 11.50 14.19 10.54
C ALA A 189 11.10 14.80 11.89
N LYS A 190 11.51 14.19 13.00
CA LYS A 190 11.22 14.74 14.33
C LYS A 190 12.11 15.92 14.71
N LEU A 191 13.38 15.86 14.35
CA LEU A 191 14.32 16.96 14.61
C LEU A 191 13.87 18.28 13.96
N TRP A 192 13.30 18.19 12.75
CA TRP A 192 12.84 19.35 11.98
C TRP A 192 11.32 19.59 12.09
N ASN A 193 10.61 18.79 12.89
CA ASN A 193 9.15 18.87 13.08
C ASN A 193 8.39 18.90 11.75
N LEU A 194 8.65 17.89 10.91
CA LEU A 194 8.06 17.82 9.58
C LEU A 194 6.60 17.30 9.62
N PRO A 195 5.67 17.89 8.83
CA PRO A 195 4.27 17.45 8.75
C PRO A 195 4.14 16.16 7.94
N ILE A 196 4.52 15.03 8.52
CA ILE A 196 4.51 13.72 7.87
C ILE A 196 3.85 12.65 8.75
N VAL A 197 3.00 11.83 8.14
CA VAL A 197 2.42 10.64 8.77
C VAL A 197 3.07 9.40 8.16
N PHE A 198 3.87 8.70 8.95
CA PHE A 198 4.40 7.39 8.60
C PHE A 198 3.36 6.32 8.84
N VAL A 199 3.05 5.51 7.82
CA VAL A 199 2.06 4.44 7.94
C VAL A 199 2.73 3.10 7.69
N VAL A 200 2.72 2.24 8.69
CA VAL A 200 3.18 0.85 8.59
C VAL A 200 1.97 -0.05 8.35
N VAL A 201 1.84 -0.59 7.15
CA VAL A 201 0.88 -1.66 6.86
C VAL A 201 1.52 -2.98 7.27
N ASN A 202 1.12 -3.46 8.44
CA ASN A 202 1.65 -4.67 9.02
C ASN A 202 0.79 -5.87 8.62
N ASN A 203 1.28 -6.66 7.67
CA ASN A 203 0.63 -7.91 7.25
C ASN A 203 1.34 -9.15 7.81
N PHE A 204 2.06 -8.99 8.93
CA PHE A 204 2.73 -9.98 9.77
C PHE A 204 3.92 -10.70 9.17
N THR A 205 4.17 -10.58 7.87
CA THR A 205 5.26 -11.32 7.22
C THR A 205 5.88 -10.56 6.05
N GLY A 206 7.17 -10.31 6.11
CA GLY A 206 8.00 -9.96 4.96
C GLY A 206 8.45 -11.22 4.23
N MET A 207 7.76 -11.65 3.17
CA MET A 207 7.92 -12.98 2.56
C MET A 207 7.78 -14.10 3.60
N GLY A 208 8.85 -14.83 3.91
CA GLY A 208 8.89 -15.92 4.88
C GLY A 208 9.32 -15.53 6.29
N THR A 209 9.63 -14.26 6.54
CA THR A 209 10.08 -13.78 7.87
C THR A 209 8.95 -13.07 8.57
N THR A 210 8.56 -13.53 9.74
CA THR A 210 7.52 -12.88 10.55
C THR A 210 8.06 -11.66 11.29
N VAL A 211 7.16 -10.77 11.72
CA VAL A 211 7.54 -9.60 12.52
C VAL A 211 8.24 -10.02 13.81
N ASP A 212 7.75 -11.06 14.50
CA ASP A 212 8.36 -11.59 15.73
C ASP A 212 9.77 -12.15 15.52
N MET A 213 10.09 -12.59 14.31
CA MET A 213 11.43 -13.08 13.97
C MET A 213 12.40 -11.96 13.58
N SER A 214 11.88 -10.82 13.16
CA SER A 214 12.68 -9.72 12.61
C SER A 214 12.74 -8.48 13.48
N SER A 215 11.84 -8.34 14.46
CA SER A 215 11.70 -7.13 15.26
C SER A 215 11.70 -7.47 16.76
N ALA A 216 12.63 -6.88 17.51
CA ALA A 216 12.68 -7.01 18.97
C ALA A 216 11.45 -6.37 19.65
N GLU A 217 10.89 -5.31 19.06
CA GLU A 217 9.58 -4.74 19.41
C GLU A 217 8.60 -5.03 18.28
N PRO A 218 7.73 -6.04 18.42
CA PRO A 218 6.78 -6.44 17.38
C PRO A 218 5.57 -5.50 17.26
N ASP A 219 5.32 -4.69 18.27
CA ASP A 219 4.34 -3.60 18.24
C ASP A 219 4.97 -2.40 17.54
N LEU A 220 4.93 -2.38 16.21
CA LEU A 220 5.75 -1.48 15.40
C LEU A 220 5.44 0.00 15.63
N TYR A 221 4.19 0.34 16.01
CA TYR A 221 3.82 1.71 16.37
C TYR A 221 4.61 2.26 17.57
N LYS A 222 5.08 1.40 18.48
CA LYS A 222 5.87 1.81 19.65
C LYS A 222 7.28 2.26 19.28
N ARG A 223 7.78 1.85 18.11
CA ARG A 223 9.16 2.14 17.68
C ARG A 223 9.38 3.64 17.40
N GLY A 224 8.30 4.39 17.13
CA GLY A 224 8.34 5.85 17.04
C GLY A 224 8.82 6.53 18.32
N SER A 225 8.58 5.93 19.48
CA SER A 225 8.94 6.50 20.78
C SER A 225 10.44 6.76 20.97
N ALA A 226 11.30 5.96 20.30
CA ALA A 226 12.75 6.18 20.30
C ALA A 226 13.14 7.55 19.72
N PHE A 227 12.29 8.13 18.88
CA PHE A 227 12.46 9.45 18.25
C PHE A 227 11.46 10.48 18.79
N ARG A 228 10.73 10.19 19.87
CA ARG A 228 9.64 11.02 20.41
C ARG A 228 8.52 11.27 19.39
N ILE A 229 8.31 10.34 18.48
CA ILE A 229 7.18 10.33 17.55
C ILE A 229 6.06 9.51 18.20
N GLU A 230 4.89 10.14 18.37
CA GLU A 230 3.69 9.47 18.85
C GLU A 230 3.24 8.43 17.83
N GLY A 231 2.95 7.22 18.29
CA GLY A 231 2.50 6.11 17.46
C GLY A 231 1.25 5.46 18.02
N GLU A 232 0.37 5.04 17.12
CA GLU A 232 -0.81 4.25 17.47
C GLU A 232 -1.03 3.10 16.50
N ARG A 233 -1.88 2.14 16.92
CA ARG A 233 -2.24 0.97 16.12
C ARG A 233 -3.74 0.93 15.90
N VAL A 234 -4.13 0.57 14.66
CA VAL A 234 -5.52 0.37 14.26
C VAL A 234 -5.72 -1.01 13.63
N ASP A 235 -6.93 -1.54 13.73
CA ASP A 235 -7.34 -2.72 12.96
C ASP A 235 -7.55 -2.31 11.49
N GLY A 236 -6.61 -2.67 10.63
CA GLY A 236 -6.64 -2.34 9.20
C GLY A 236 -7.75 -3.03 8.40
N ARG A 237 -8.55 -3.91 9.04
CA ARG A 237 -9.74 -4.53 8.41
C ARG A 237 -11.00 -3.68 8.59
N ASP A 238 -10.96 -2.70 9.47
CA ASP A 238 -12.06 -1.78 9.77
C ASP A 238 -11.80 -0.44 9.09
N VAL A 239 -12.51 -0.18 7.98
CA VAL A 239 -12.32 1.02 7.17
C VAL A 239 -12.63 2.31 7.93
N LEU A 240 -13.62 2.30 8.82
CA LEU A 240 -13.99 3.48 9.61
C LEU A 240 -12.94 3.76 10.67
N ALA A 241 -12.47 2.73 11.37
CA ALA A 241 -11.40 2.87 12.36
C ALA A 241 -10.10 3.39 11.73
N VAL A 242 -9.73 2.89 10.54
CA VAL A 242 -8.56 3.38 9.80
C VAL A 242 -8.74 4.82 9.37
N ARG A 243 -9.90 5.16 8.77
CA ARG A 243 -10.22 6.52 8.36
C ARG A 243 -10.10 7.51 9.53
N ASP A 244 -10.74 7.18 10.65
CA ASP A 244 -10.80 8.07 11.81
C ASP A 244 -9.43 8.26 12.46
N ALA A 245 -8.63 7.19 12.56
CA ALA A 245 -7.26 7.27 13.06
C ALA A 245 -6.37 8.09 12.11
N ALA A 246 -6.45 7.81 10.81
CA ALA A 246 -5.67 8.53 9.81
C ALA A 246 -6.05 10.01 9.73
N THR A 247 -7.35 10.35 9.72
CA THR A 247 -7.83 11.73 9.72
C THR A 247 -7.30 12.51 10.93
N ARG A 248 -7.41 11.93 12.12
CA ARG A 248 -6.89 12.56 13.33
C ARG A 248 -5.38 12.83 13.26
N LEU A 249 -4.59 11.87 12.79
CA LEU A 249 -3.14 12.02 12.71
C LEU A 249 -2.72 12.98 11.59
N VAL A 250 -3.40 12.96 10.45
CA VAL A 250 -3.14 13.88 9.33
C VAL A 250 -3.46 15.33 9.73
N GLU A 251 -4.60 15.58 10.36
CA GLU A 251 -4.94 16.93 10.82
C GLU A 251 -3.98 17.40 11.94
N ARG A 252 -3.61 16.53 12.87
CA ARG A 252 -2.60 16.86 13.88
C ARG A 252 -1.23 17.13 13.25
N ALA A 253 -0.81 16.36 12.26
CA ALA A 253 0.46 16.61 11.57
C ALA A 253 0.46 17.98 10.88
N ARG A 254 -0.69 18.37 10.32
CA ARG A 254 -0.93 19.66 9.69
C ARG A 254 -0.86 20.82 10.70
N GLU A 255 -1.60 20.69 11.81
CA GLU A 255 -1.74 21.74 12.81
C GLU A 255 -0.51 21.87 13.71
N GLU A 256 0.02 20.74 14.18
CA GLU A 256 1.14 20.69 15.13
C GLU A 256 2.51 20.75 14.43
N GLN A 257 2.56 20.63 13.10
CA GLN A 257 3.79 20.57 12.31
C GLN A 257 4.80 19.57 12.92
N THR A 258 4.35 18.30 13.07
CA THR A 258 5.16 17.24 13.70
C THR A 258 4.83 15.88 13.12
N PRO A 259 5.80 14.94 13.06
CA PRO A 259 5.54 13.60 12.52
C PRO A 259 4.74 12.72 13.49
N PHE A 260 3.93 11.82 12.90
CA PHE A 260 3.20 10.75 13.58
C PHE A 260 3.45 9.39 12.93
N LEU A 261 3.16 8.32 13.67
CA LEU A 261 3.29 6.94 13.22
C LEU A 261 1.98 6.18 13.41
N LEU A 262 1.41 5.64 12.34
CA LEU A 262 0.25 4.77 12.36
C LEU A 262 0.66 3.35 11.95
N GLU A 263 0.31 2.34 12.74
CA GLU A 263 0.39 0.95 12.35
C GLU A 263 -1.01 0.41 12.07
N ALA A 264 -1.28 0.05 10.81
CA ALA A 264 -2.50 -0.65 10.40
C ALA A 264 -2.17 -2.12 10.14
N TRP A 265 -2.76 -3.04 10.89
CA TRP A 265 -2.52 -4.46 10.67
C TRP A 265 -3.67 -5.12 9.90
N SER A 266 -3.31 -5.94 8.94
CA SER A 266 -4.23 -6.61 8.03
C SER A 266 -3.73 -7.99 7.64
N TYR A 267 -4.58 -8.79 6.99
CA TYR A 267 -4.16 -10.07 6.44
C TYR A 267 -3.90 -9.96 4.95
N ARG A 268 -2.73 -10.43 4.51
CA ARG A 268 -2.45 -10.59 3.08
C ARG A 268 -3.03 -11.90 2.58
N MET A 269 -4.06 -11.86 1.74
CA MET A 269 -4.82 -13.03 1.27
C MET A 269 -4.05 -13.95 0.32
N LYS A 270 -3.05 -13.43 -0.40
CA LYS A 270 -2.19 -14.18 -1.33
C LYS A 270 -0.74 -14.22 -0.85
N GLY A 271 0.14 -14.76 -1.67
CA GLY A 271 1.59 -14.70 -1.48
C GLY A 271 2.10 -13.26 -1.43
N HIS A 272 3.40 -13.10 -1.25
CA HIS A 272 4.04 -11.77 -1.22
C HIS A 272 3.87 -11.02 -2.55
N SER A 273 4.06 -11.73 -3.65
CA SER A 273 3.72 -11.27 -5.01
C SER A 273 2.84 -12.32 -5.69
N VAL A 274 2.36 -12.05 -6.90
CA VAL A 274 1.50 -12.98 -7.64
C VAL A 274 2.19 -14.30 -7.92
N VAL A 275 3.50 -14.29 -8.18
CA VAL A 275 4.29 -15.52 -8.44
C VAL A 275 4.66 -16.29 -7.18
N ASP A 276 4.48 -15.69 -6.00
CA ASP A 276 4.83 -16.33 -4.74
C ASP A 276 3.78 -17.37 -4.33
N PRO A 277 4.11 -18.68 -4.29
CA PRO A 277 3.17 -19.73 -3.89
C PRO A 277 2.93 -19.78 -2.38
N ALA A 278 3.58 -18.91 -1.60
CA ALA A 278 3.51 -18.85 -0.13
C ALA A 278 3.75 -20.22 0.55
N LYS A 279 4.79 -20.94 0.14
CA LYS A 279 5.16 -22.25 0.72
C LYS A 279 5.61 -22.14 2.19
N TYR A 280 6.01 -20.96 2.64
CA TYR A 280 6.39 -20.63 4.00
C TYR A 280 5.19 -20.47 4.96
N ARG A 281 3.95 -20.43 4.44
CA ARG A 281 2.71 -20.42 5.23
C ARG A 281 2.11 -21.82 5.31
N THR A 282 1.63 -22.20 6.50
CA THR A 282 0.82 -23.41 6.66
C THR A 282 -0.54 -23.23 5.96
N GLN A 283 -1.27 -24.34 5.76
CA GLN A 283 -2.61 -24.26 5.16
C GLN A 283 -3.57 -23.49 6.09
N GLU A 284 -3.48 -23.71 7.40
CA GLU A 284 -4.28 -22.99 8.40
C GLU A 284 -4.05 -21.46 8.31
N GLN A 285 -2.80 -21.01 8.18
CA GLN A 285 -2.48 -19.58 8.02
C GLN A 285 -3.04 -18.99 6.72
N LYS A 286 -3.07 -19.78 5.63
CA LYS A 286 -3.68 -19.35 4.38
C LYS A 286 -5.20 -19.27 4.47
N ASP A 287 -5.82 -20.21 5.16
CA ASP A 287 -7.25 -20.27 5.36
C ASP A 287 -7.70 -19.16 6.33
N GLU A 288 -6.95 -18.92 7.41
CA GLU A 288 -7.18 -17.79 8.32
C GLU A 288 -7.13 -16.44 7.58
N ALA A 289 -6.12 -16.23 6.73
CA ALA A 289 -5.99 -14.98 5.96
C ALA A 289 -7.14 -14.75 4.97
N ARG A 290 -7.83 -15.80 4.55
CA ARG A 290 -8.96 -15.75 3.60
C ARG A 290 -10.32 -15.91 4.26
N ALA A 291 -10.32 -16.18 5.56
CA ALA A 291 -11.57 -16.37 6.29
C ALA A 291 -12.44 -15.11 6.22
N LYS A 292 -13.76 -15.31 6.16
CA LYS A 292 -14.71 -14.19 6.01
C LYS A 292 -14.58 -13.17 7.14
N GLU A 293 -14.25 -13.61 8.33
CA GLU A 293 -14.00 -12.77 9.52
C GLU A 293 -12.71 -11.93 9.43
N ASN A 294 -11.87 -12.20 8.44
CA ASN A 294 -10.63 -11.44 8.15
C ASN A 294 -10.68 -10.71 6.80
N ASP A 295 -11.76 -10.88 6.05
CA ASP A 295 -11.99 -10.19 4.77
C ASP A 295 -12.62 -8.82 5.02
N PRO A 296 -11.89 -7.70 4.80
CA PRO A 296 -12.38 -6.36 5.08
C PRO A 296 -13.63 -5.99 4.27
N VAL A 297 -13.73 -6.44 3.00
CA VAL A 297 -14.89 -6.16 2.15
C VAL A 297 -16.12 -6.90 2.67
N ALA A 298 -15.95 -8.16 3.08
CA ALA A 298 -17.05 -8.95 3.63
C ALA A 298 -17.47 -8.43 5.01
N ILE A 299 -16.51 -8.06 5.87
CA ILE A 299 -16.78 -7.50 7.20
C ILE A 299 -17.63 -6.24 7.06
N PHE A 300 -17.20 -5.27 6.26
CA PHE A 300 -17.89 -4.00 6.11
C PHE A 300 -19.24 -4.16 5.42
N GLY A 301 -19.33 -4.97 4.36
CA GLY A 301 -20.59 -5.29 3.71
C GLY A 301 -21.63 -5.93 4.65
N ASP A 302 -21.20 -6.86 5.51
CA ASP A 302 -22.08 -7.46 6.52
C ASP A 302 -22.53 -6.47 7.60
N GLN A 303 -21.65 -5.53 7.98
CA GLN A 303 -21.99 -4.45 8.92
C GLN A 303 -23.05 -3.52 8.32
N LEU A 304 -22.88 -3.10 7.05
CA LEU A 304 -23.84 -2.24 6.35
C LEU A 304 -25.19 -2.92 6.17
N THR A 305 -25.21 -4.22 5.86
CA THR A 305 -26.47 -4.99 5.75
C THR A 305 -27.19 -5.09 7.10
N LYS A 306 -26.45 -5.31 8.19
CA LYS A 306 -27.04 -5.33 9.55
C LYS A 306 -27.56 -3.99 10.05
N ALA A 307 -27.02 -2.91 9.50
CA ALA A 307 -27.46 -1.54 9.80
C ALA A 307 -28.54 -1.04 8.82
N ASP A 308 -29.08 -1.91 7.97
CA ASP A 308 -30.07 -1.59 6.93
C ASP A 308 -29.63 -0.48 5.94
N VAL A 309 -28.30 -0.31 5.77
CA VAL A 309 -27.70 0.65 4.83
C VAL A 309 -27.50 0.02 3.44
N LEU A 310 -27.16 -1.27 3.39
CA LEU A 310 -26.90 -2.01 2.15
C LEU A 310 -27.87 -3.17 2.00
N SER A 311 -28.83 -3.05 1.06
CA SER A 311 -29.72 -4.15 0.64
C SER A 311 -28.99 -5.13 -0.26
N GLU A 312 -29.59 -6.32 -0.48
CA GLU A 312 -29.04 -7.31 -1.41
C GLU A 312 -29.05 -6.77 -2.85
N GLU A 313 -30.13 -6.11 -3.27
CA GLU A 313 -30.22 -5.46 -4.58
C GLU A 313 -29.14 -4.38 -4.74
N GLY A 314 -28.95 -3.51 -3.73
CA GLY A 314 -27.88 -2.49 -3.75
C GLY A 314 -26.48 -3.10 -3.80
N ARG A 315 -26.28 -4.26 -3.17
CA ARG A 315 -25.03 -5.02 -3.26
C ARG A 315 -24.78 -5.53 -4.68
N GLU A 316 -25.80 -6.08 -5.32
CA GLU A 316 -25.71 -6.55 -6.71
C GLU A 316 -25.48 -5.41 -7.70
N GLU A 317 -26.16 -4.28 -7.54
CA GLU A 317 -25.96 -3.07 -8.35
C GLU A 317 -24.54 -2.51 -8.24
N ILE A 318 -24.00 -2.38 -7.01
CA ILE A 318 -22.62 -1.95 -6.79
C ILE A 318 -21.65 -2.95 -7.43
N ALA A 319 -21.87 -4.25 -7.25
CA ALA A 319 -21.01 -5.28 -7.83
C ALA A 319 -21.03 -5.28 -9.36
N ALA A 320 -22.18 -5.05 -9.99
CA ALA A 320 -22.33 -4.94 -11.43
C ALA A 320 -21.56 -3.71 -11.99
N SER A 321 -21.79 -2.54 -11.37
CA SER A 321 -21.09 -1.30 -11.75
C SER A 321 -19.57 -1.41 -11.60
N VAL A 322 -19.10 -1.98 -10.50
CA VAL A 322 -17.66 -2.23 -10.27
C VAL A 322 -17.08 -3.18 -11.32
N LYS A 323 -17.79 -4.26 -11.63
CA LYS A 323 -17.36 -5.22 -12.66
C LYS A 323 -17.22 -4.57 -14.03
N GLU A 324 -18.17 -3.73 -14.42
CA GLU A 324 -18.13 -2.99 -15.68
C GLU A 324 -16.91 -2.07 -15.75
N ARG A 325 -16.69 -1.24 -14.72
CA ARG A 325 -15.55 -0.32 -14.66
C ARG A 325 -14.20 -1.04 -14.70
N VAL A 326 -14.09 -2.19 -14.06
CA VAL A 326 -12.86 -3.00 -14.10
C VAL A 326 -12.66 -3.64 -15.49
N ALA A 327 -13.74 -4.08 -16.15
CA ALA A 327 -13.66 -4.57 -17.52
C ALA A 327 -13.21 -3.46 -18.48
N GLU A 328 -13.78 -2.26 -18.38
CA GLU A 328 -13.33 -1.10 -19.17
C GLU A 328 -11.85 -0.78 -18.99
N ALA A 329 -11.34 -0.86 -17.74
CA ALA A 329 -9.93 -0.62 -17.48
C ALA A 329 -9.03 -1.69 -18.16
N ALA A 330 -9.45 -2.96 -18.12
CA ALA A 330 -8.73 -4.03 -18.77
C ALA A 330 -8.78 -3.92 -20.30
N ASP A 331 -9.92 -3.57 -20.87
CA ASP A 331 -10.10 -3.39 -22.31
C ASP A 331 -9.28 -2.19 -22.83
N PHE A 332 -9.24 -1.09 -22.07
CA PHE A 332 -8.39 0.06 -22.37
C PHE A 332 -6.90 -0.37 -22.41
N ALA A 333 -6.44 -1.09 -21.40
CA ALA A 333 -5.06 -1.56 -21.32
C ALA A 333 -4.70 -2.51 -22.48
N GLU A 334 -5.61 -3.43 -22.85
CA GLU A 334 -5.39 -4.36 -23.95
C GLU A 334 -5.24 -3.64 -25.30
N ASN A 335 -6.02 -2.58 -25.51
CA ASN A 335 -6.03 -1.82 -26.76
C ASN A 335 -4.99 -0.70 -26.83
N SER A 336 -4.36 -0.34 -25.72
CA SER A 336 -3.31 0.68 -25.67
C SER A 336 -2.03 0.19 -26.37
N PRO A 337 -1.32 1.08 -27.08
CA PRO A 337 -0.08 0.71 -27.79
C PRO A 337 1.07 0.44 -26.81
N HIS A 338 2.08 -0.30 -27.29
CA HIS A 338 3.36 -0.41 -26.58
C HIS A 338 4.13 0.91 -26.64
N PRO A 339 4.97 1.22 -25.63
CA PRO A 339 5.93 2.32 -25.72
C PRO A 339 6.87 2.14 -26.91
N ASP A 340 7.27 3.26 -27.54
CA ASP A 340 8.27 3.23 -28.61
C ASP A 340 9.64 2.97 -28.00
N VAL A 341 10.33 1.96 -28.51
CA VAL A 341 11.69 1.57 -28.05
C VAL A 341 12.69 2.72 -28.19
N SER A 342 12.50 3.61 -29.18
CA SER A 342 13.35 4.80 -29.34
C SER A 342 13.32 5.75 -28.14
N THR A 343 12.27 5.68 -27.29
CA THR A 343 12.12 6.51 -26.09
C THR A 343 12.77 5.91 -24.84
N LEU A 344 13.48 4.79 -24.95
CA LEU A 344 14.05 4.04 -23.82
C LEU A 344 14.90 4.91 -22.89
N PHE A 345 15.65 5.85 -23.42
CA PHE A 345 16.56 6.70 -22.66
C PHE A 345 15.99 8.11 -22.35
N ASP A 346 14.81 8.44 -22.89
CA ASP A 346 14.26 9.81 -22.78
C ASP A 346 13.85 10.17 -21.34
N TYR A 347 13.60 9.16 -20.49
CA TYR A 347 13.12 9.33 -19.13
C TYR A 347 14.17 9.01 -18.04
N THR A 348 15.44 8.82 -18.43
CA THR A 348 16.52 8.53 -17.47
C THR A 348 16.84 9.75 -16.61
N TYR A 349 16.87 10.94 -17.24
CA TYR A 349 17.14 12.22 -16.59
C TYR A 349 16.09 13.27 -17.01
N ALA A 350 15.85 14.25 -16.13
CA ALA A 350 14.96 15.38 -16.41
C ALA A 350 15.44 16.24 -17.60
N THR A 351 16.76 16.34 -17.76
CA THR A 351 17.43 17.01 -18.87
C THR A 351 18.45 16.07 -19.51
N PRO A 352 18.60 16.08 -20.83
CA PRO A 352 19.65 15.30 -21.49
C PRO A 352 21.03 15.64 -20.92
N VAL A 353 21.82 14.59 -20.61
CA VAL A 353 23.21 14.78 -20.19
C VAL A 353 24.05 15.06 -21.43
N PRO A 354 24.75 16.21 -21.51
CA PRO A 354 25.62 16.50 -22.63
C PRO A 354 26.70 15.40 -22.78
N ASN A 355 26.90 14.93 -23.99
CA ASN A 355 27.86 13.87 -24.32
C ASN A 355 27.52 12.47 -23.80
N GLU A 356 26.29 12.23 -23.33
CA GLU A 356 25.84 10.87 -23.03
C GLU A 356 25.85 10.04 -24.32
N SER A 357 26.63 8.96 -24.33
CA SER A 357 26.60 7.99 -25.40
C SER A 357 25.33 7.15 -25.26
N ARG A 358 24.40 7.25 -26.20
CA ARG A 358 23.19 6.40 -26.28
C ARG A 358 23.57 5.00 -26.76
N ARG A 359 24.39 4.29 -26.00
CA ARG A 359 24.77 2.92 -26.30
C ARG A 359 23.79 1.95 -25.68
N MET A 360 23.49 0.88 -26.39
CA MET A 360 22.68 -0.21 -25.83
C MET A 360 23.45 -0.89 -24.69
N PRO A 361 22.76 -1.44 -23.66
CA PRO A 361 23.40 -2.11 -22.53
C PRO A 361 24.38 -3.23 -22.87
N ALA A 362 24.29 -3.80 -24.07
CA ALA A 362 25.19 -4.83 -24.56
C ALA A 362 26.37 -4.31 -25.39
N ASP A 363 26.45 -3.02 -25.64
CA ASP A 363 27.56 -2.46 -26.41
C ASP A 363 28.86 -2.52 -25.60
N PRO A 364 29.98 -2.93 -26.22
CA PRO A 364 31.27 -2.99 -25.53
C PRO A 364 31.66 -1.62 -24.97
N VAL A 365 32.02 -1.57 -23.71
CA VAL A 365 32.43 -0.34 -23.00
C VAL A 365 33.74 0.23 -23.55
N PHE A 366 34.46 -0.54 -24.39
CA PHE A 366 35.79 -0.25 -24.93
C PHE A 366 35.81 -0.27 -26.45
N ALA A 367 34.88 0.37 -27.11
CA ALA A 367 35.09 0.68 -28.53
C ALA A 367 35.68 2.09 -28.59
N ASP A 368 36.83 2.19 -29.20
CA ASP A 368 37.76 3.34 -29.34
C ASP A 368 37.12 4.70 -29.55
#